data_68d03fd3ac994c2fcafbfdb23c8cd2af
#
_entry.id   68d03fd3ac994c2fcafbfdb23c8cd2af
#
_cell.length_a   1.000
_cell.length_b   1.000
_cell.length_c   1.000
_cell.angle_alpha   90.00
_cell.angle_beta   90.00
_cell.angle_gamma   90.00
#
_symmetry.space_group_name_H-M   'P 1'
#
loop_
_entity.id
_entity.type
_entity.pdbx_description
1 polymer ?
#
loop_
_entity_poly.entity_id
_entity_poly.type
_entity_poly.pdbx_seq_one_letter_code
_entity_poly.pdbx_strand_id
1 'polypeptide(L)'
;ESGSYVGGIAGRNSGSLVRCVNSGSINTHDLEDDLKTDYTYLAQLNSMENVPAYTDVGGVAGYSKGTIQSCENSGAVGYDQIGYNIGGIAGRSTGWLDGCVNTGSVSGRKDVGGIVGQLEPEVLQTFSEDFLDKLLAQLDTLQDIMDRTANHADSISDSVHAQMSDLTGKVRDTKDIAKELTDAMTDWANGGID
;
A
#
# COMPACT_ATOMS: atom_id res chain seq x y z
N GLU A 1 -13.22 -1.99 1.13
CA GLU A 1 -13.03 -0.55 1.34
C GLU A 1 -14.10 0.22 0.57
N SER A 2 -15.00 0.88 1.26
CA SER A 2 -16.01 1.75 0.66
C SER A 2 -15.39 3.15 0.48
N GLY A 3 -14.93 3.46 -0.70
CA GLY A 3 -14.37 4.76 -1.08
C GLY A 3 -14.93 5.24 -2.40
N SER A 4 -14.98 6.54 -2.60
CA SER A 4 -15.28 7.15 -3.90
C SER A 4 -13.96 7.45 -4.61
N TYR A 5 -13.85 6.99 -5.86
CA TYR A 5 -12.69 7.22 -6.71
C TYR A 5 -13.12 8.07 -7.90
N VAL A 6 -12.56 9.26 -8.04
CA VAL A 6 -12.90 10.20 -9.10
C VAL A 6 -11.66 10.52 -9.93
N GLY A 7 -11.74 10.29 -11.23
CA GLY A 7 -10.64 10.59 -12.14
C GLY A 7 -11.16 10.99 -13.51
N GLY A 8 -10.45 11.86 -14.22
CA GLY A 8 -10.82 12.34 -15.55
C GLY A 8 -10.83 11.22 -16.61
N ILE A 9 -10.03 10.19 -16.43
CA ILE A 9 -9.94 9.04 -17.33
C ILE A 9 -10.48 7.77 -16.65
N ALA A 10 -10.07 7.51 -15.39
CA ALA A 10 -10.50 6.33 -14.67
C ALA A 10 -10.75 6.65 -13.19
N GLY A 11 -11.86 6.20 -12.61
CA GLY A 11 -12.04 6.24 -11.16
C GLY A 11 -10.99 5.35 -10.48
N ARG A 12 -10.84 4.09 -10.93
CA ARG A 12 -9.84 3.13 -10.45
C ARG A 12 -9.07 2.52 -11.61
N ASN A 13 -7.75 2.47 -11.48
CA ASN A 13 -6.86 1.82 -12.44
C ASN A 13 -6.14 0.64 -11.80
N SER A 14 -6.29 -0.57 -12.40
CA SER A 14 -5.54 -1.77 -12.03
C SER A 14 -4.72 -2.31 -13.22
N GLY A 15 -4.77 -1.62 -14.36
CA GLY A 15 -4.04 -1.95 -15.59
C GLY A 15 -3.04 -0.87 -15.95
N SER A 16 -3.03 -0.45 -17.22
CA SER A 16 -2.13 0.59 -17.74
C SER A 16 -2.89 1.73 -18.38
N LEU A 17 -2.61 2.95 -17.96
CA LEU A 17 -3.03 4.19 -18.60
C LEU A 17 -1.78 4.80 -19.24
N VAL A 18 -1.78 4.91 -20.56
CA VAL A 18 -0.61 5.38 -21.32
C VAL A 18 -1.00 6.50 -22.26
N ARG A 19 -0.29 7.63 -22.19
CA ARG A 19 -0.49 8.81 -23.04
C ARG A 19 -1.92 9.33 -23.02
N CYS A 20 -2.56 9.27 -21.84
CA CYS A 20 -3.89 9.86 -21.66
C CYS A 20 -3.77 11.34 -21.36
N VAL A 21 -4.71 12.12 -21.85
CA VAL A 21 -4.76 13.57 -21.63
C VAL A 21 -6.11 13.95 -21.04
N ASN A 22 -6.08 14.67 -19.93
CA ASN A 22 -7.26 15.31 -19.36
C ASN A 22 -7.10 16.83 -19.41
N SER A 23 -8.07 17.52 -19.96
CA SER A 23 -8.17 18.99 -19.95
C SER A 23 -9.42 19.49 -19.23
N GLY A 24 -10.29 18.60 -18.80
CA GLY A 24 -11.51 18.93 -18.08
C GLY A 24 -11.24 19.10 -16.58
N SER A 25 -12.00 19.99 -15.94
CA SER A 25 -11.97 20.15 -14.50
C SER A 25 -12.60 18.96 -13.79
N ILE A 26 -11.98 18.50 -12.72
CA ILE A 26 -12.39 17.31 -11.96
C ILE A 26 -12.72 17.70 -10.53
N ASN A 27 -13.98 17.45 -10.12
CA ASN A 27 -14.46 17.67 -8.76
C ASN A 27 -14.20 19.11 -8.26
N THR A 28 -14.49 20.10 -9.13
CA THR A 28 -14.25 21.53 -8.86
C THR A 28 -15.53 22.30 -8.60
N HIS A 29 -16.63 21.61 -8.27
CA HIS A 29 -17.91 22.28 -8.07
C HIS A 29 -17.90 23.16 -6.82
N ASP A 30 -18.33 24.40 -6.97
CA ASP A 30 -18.46 25.35 -5.88
C ASP A 30 -19.79 25.10 -5.16
N LEU A 31 -19.70 24.78 -3.86
CA LEU A 31 -20.88 24.59 -3.02
C LEU A 31 -21.48 25.90 -2.53
N GLU A 32 -20.87 27.07 -2.84
CA GLU A 32 -21.37 28.37 -2.34
C GLU A 32 -22.78 28.69 -2.81
N ASP A 33 -23.20 28.21 -3.97
CA ASP A 33 -24.56 28.43 -4.49
C ASP A 33 -25.64 27.49 -3.87
N ASP A 34 -25.25 26.37 -3.27
CA ASP A 34 -26.17 25.39 -2.71
C ASP A 34 -26.33 25.49 -1.17
N LEU A 35 -25.49 26.27 -0.51
CA LEU A 35 -25.65 26.59 0.92
C LEU A 35 -26.75 27.67 1.14
N LYS A 36 -27.88 27.50 0.49
CA LYS A 36 -29.12 28.08 1.03
C LYS A 36 -29.37 27.40 2.35
N THR A 37 -29.34 28.19 3.41
CA THR A 37 -29.58 27.85 4.82
C THR A 37 -30.91 27.10 4.98
N ASP A 38 -30.96 25.87 4.55
CA ASP A 38 -32.07 24.97 4.83
C ASP A 38 -31.64 24.04 5.98
N TYR A 39 -32.16 24.32 7.18
CA TYR A 39 -31.91 23.54 8.39
C TYR A 39 -32.33 22.06 8.22
N THR A 40 -33.10 21.71 7.19
CA THR A 40 -33.42 20.32 6.85
C THR A 40 -32.20 19.53 6.42
N TYR A 41 -31.15 20.19 5.90
CA TYR A 41 -29.89 19.55 5.53
C TYR A 41 -29.09 19.07 6.75
N LEU A 42 -29.18 19.81 7.87
CA LEU A 42 -28.53 19.39 9.14
C LEU A 42 -29.18 18.13 9.71
N ALA A 43 -30.48 17.94 9.50
CA ALA A 43 -31.17 16.72 9.91
C ALA A 43 -30.79 15.51 9.03
N GLN A 44 -30.46 15.73 7.75
CA GLN A 44 -29.96 14.69 6.84
C GLN A 44 -28.51 14.30 7.15
N LEU A 45 -27.66 15.23 7.60
CA LEU A 45 -26.29 14.92 8.04
C LEU A 45 -26.25 13.95 9.22
N ASN A 46 -27.27 13.98 10.08
CA ASN A 46 -27.37 13.07 11.22
C ASN A 46 -27.83 11.65 10.83
N SER A 47 -28.32 11.48 9.59
CA SER A 47 -28.76 10.19 9.03
C SER A 47 -27.76 9.63 7.99
N MET A 48 -26.65 10.31 7.72
CA MET A 48 -25.58 9.82 6.85
C MET A 48 -24.72 8.79 7.58
N GLU A 49 -25.25 7.59 7.73
CA GLU A 49 -24.57 6.44 8.33
C GLU A 49 -23.40 5.90 7.46
N ASN A 50 -23.22 6.42 6.24
CA ASN A 50 -22.18 6.00 5.30
C ASN A 50 -21.67 7.15 4.43
N VAL A 51 -21.05 8.16 5.03
CA VAL A 51 -20.18 9.05 4.25
C VAL A 51 -18.90 8.26 3.95
N PRO A 52 -18.56 8.00 2.67
CA PRO A 52 -17.32 7.30 2.35
C PRO A 52 -16.14 8.06 2.97
N ALA A 53 -15.36 7.35 3.79
CA ALA A 53 -14.29 7.95 4.58
C ALA A 53 -13.15 8.53 3.72
N TYR A 54 -13.12 8.18 2.43
CA TYR A 54 -12.09 8.62 1.48
C TYR A 54 -12.72 8.99 0.15
N THR A 55 -12.25 10.09 -0.42
CA THR A 55 -12.51 10.43 -1.82
C THR A 55 -11.16 10.66 -2.46
N ASP A 56 -10.69 9.69 -3.24
CA ASP A 56 -9.45 9.83 -4.00
C ASP A 56 -9.78 10.52 -5.31
N VAL A 57 -9.23 11.71 -5.54
CA VAL A 57 -9.52 12.54 -6.72
C VAL A 57 -8.24 12.79 -7.50
N GLY A 58 -8.22 12.43 -8.78
CA GLY A 58 -7.08 12.66 -9.64
C GLY A 58 -7.47 13.20 -11.00
N GLY A 59 -6.62 13.98 -11.63
CA GLY A 59 -6.84 14.49 -12.99
C GLY A 59 -6.92 13.37 -14.02
N VAL A 60 -6.18 12.27 -13.81
CA VAL A 60 -6.21 11.09 -14.67
C VAL A 60 -6.90 9.92 -13.96
N ALA A 61 -6.48 9.56 -12.76
CA ALA A 61 -7.07 8.45 -12.01
C ALA A 61 -7.37 8.86 -10.55
N GLY A 62 -8.52 8.45 -10.01
CA GLY A 62 -8.79 8.60 -8.59
C GLY A 62 -7.83 7.74 -7.76
N TYR A 63 -7.84 6.43 -8.00
CA TYR A 63 -6.94 5.47 -7.38
C TYR A 63 -6.25 4.59 -8.41
N SER A 64 -4.95 4.40 -8.28
CA SER A 64 -4.17 3.54 -9.18
C SER A 64 -3.31 2.53 -8.44
N LYS A 65 -3.57 1.24 -8.73
CA LYS A 65 -2.65 0.13 -8.42
C LYS A 65 -1.74 -0.23 -9.60
N GLY A 66 -2.13 0.19 -10.81
CA GLY A 66 -1.47 -0.16 -12.05
C GLY A 66 -0.44 0.91 -12.49
N THR A 67 -0.14 0.91 -13.78
CA THR A 67 0.79 1.86 -14.38
C THR A 67 0.06 3.08 -14.94
N ILE A 68 0.60 4.27 -14.71
CA ILE A 68 0.22 5.51 -15.39
C ILE A 68 1.49 6.07 -16.04
N GLN A 69 1.53 6.10 -17.36
CA GLN A 69 2.73 6.48 -18.09
C GLN A 69 2.45 7.56 -19.13
N SER A 70 3.28 8.60 -19.14
CA SER A 70 3.24 9.70 -20.11
C SER A 70 1.85 10.31 -20.23
N CYS A 71 1.13 10.42 -19.10
CA CYS A 71 -0.20 11.02 -19.05
C CYS A 71 -0.10 12.49 -18.63
N GLU A 72 -1.03 13.29 -19.13
CA GLU A 72 -1.04 14.72 -18.93
C GLU A 72 -2.38 15.18 -18.33
N ASN A 73 -2.33 16.13 -17.40
CA ASN A 73 -3.48 16.85 -16.92
C ASN A 73 -3.25 18.36 -17.00
N SER A 74 -4.16 19.07 -17.62
CA SER A 74 -4.21 20.52 -17.65
C SER A 74 -5.47 21.11 -16.99
N GLY A 75 -6.42 20.27 -16.64
CA GLY A 75 -7.64 20.68 -15.95
C GLY A 75 -7.42 20.90 -14.46
N ALA A 76 -8.23 21.74 -13.85
CA ALA A 76 -8.23 21.93 -12.41
C ALA A 76 -8.77 20.68 -11.70
N VAL A 77 -8.18 20.31 -10.55
CA VAL A 77 -8.55 19.12 -9.79
C VAL A 77 -8.82 19.50 -8.34
N GLY A 78 -9.97 19.03 -7.83
CA GLY A 78 -10.34 19.21 -6.45
C GLY A 78 -10.89 20.60 -6.14
N TYR A 79 -11.19 20.82 -4.87
CA TYR A 79 -11.84 22.00 -4.36
C TYR A 79 -11.15 22.49 -3.08
N ASP A 80 -11.09 23.80 -2.88
CA ASP A 80 -10.40 24.39 -1.73
C ASP A 80 -11.01 23.90 -0.42
N GLN A 81 -10.13 23.46 0.49
CA GLN A 81 -10.44 23.00 1.84
C GLN A 81 -11.39 21.79 1.95
N ILE A 82 -11.69 21.12 0.85
CA ILE A 82 -12.54 19.91 0.82
C ILE A 82 -11.78 18.77 0.14
N GLY A 83 -11.98 17.54 0.65
CA GLY A 83 -11.43 16.32 0.06
C GLY A 83 -10.08 15.91 0.61
N TYR A 84 -9.80 14.64 0.41
CA TYR A 84 -8.58 13.95 0.81
C TYR A 84 -8.00 13.24 -0.40
N ASN A 85 -6.68 13.06 -0.42
CA ASN A 85 -6.00 12.37 -1.50
C ASN A 85 -6.30 12.99 -2.87
N ILE A 86 -5.92 14.25 -3.05
CA ILE A 86 -6.17 15.01 -4.27
C ILE A 86 -4.87 15.14 -5.05
N GLY A 87 -4.81 14.64 -6.28
CA GLY A 87 -3.61 14.70 -7.10
C GLY A 87 -3.86 15.16 -8.53
N GLY A 88 -2.93 15.87 -9.13
CA GLY A 88 -3.04 16.34 -10.49
C GLY A 88 -3.08 15.20 -11.53
N ILE A 89 -2.48 14.06 -11.22
CA ILE A 89 -2.52 12.83 -12.02
C ILE A 89 -3.32 11.76 -11.30
N ALA A 90 -2.94 11.40 -10.07
CA ALA A 90 -3.64 10.39 -9.29
C ALA A 90 -3.98 10.90 -7.89
N GLY A 91 -5.20 10.65 -7.42
CA GLY A 91 -5.57 10.96 -6.04
C GLY A 91 -4.73 10.14 -5.07
N ARG A 92 -4.76 8.84 -5.21
CA ARG A 92 -3.92 7.89 -4.48
C ARG A 92 -3.29 6.89 -5.45
N SER A 93 -2.05 6.52 -5.19
CA SER A 93 -1.37 5.49 -5.99
C SER A 93 -0.54 4.56 -5.14
N THR A 94 -0.68 3.25 -5.40
CA THR A 94 0.21 2.19 -4.94
C THR A 94 1.05 1.64 -6.09
N GLY A 95 0.70 2.01 -7.33
CA GLY A 95 1.32 1.52 -8.55
C GLY A 95 2.46 2.43 -9.07
N TRP A 96 2.77 2.28 -10.34
CA TRP A 96 3.88 2.96 -11.01
C TRP A 96 3.42 4.19 -11.78
N LEU A 97 4.08 5.33 -11.56
CA LEU A 97 3.89 6.54 -12.35
C LEU A 97 5.21 6.93 -13.02
N ASP A 98 5.16 7.20 -14.32
CA ASP A 98 6.34 7.58 -15.10
C ASP A 98 5.99 8.62 -16.17
N GLY A 99 6.82 9.66 -16.29
CA GLY A 99 6.73 10.68 -17.33
C GLY A 99 5.40 11.45 -17.37
N CYS A 100 4.67 11.50 -16.26
CA CYS A 100 3.39 12.21 -16.17
C CYS A 100 3.58 13.70 -15.88
N VAL A 101 2.72 14.53 -16.45
CA VAL A 101 2.78 15.98 -16.32
C VAL A 101 1.43 16.54 -15.85
N ASN A 102 1.47 17.41 -14.85
CA ASN A 102 0.31 18.20 -14.47
C ASN A 102 0.63 19.70 -14.56
N THR A 103 -0.20 20.43 -15.28
CA THR A 103 -0.17 21.90 -15.39
C THR A 103 -1.44 22.55 -14.82
N GLY A 104 -2.44 21.74 -14.46
CA GLY A 104 -3.66 22.20 -13.82
C GLY A 104 -3.45 22.52 -12.34
N SER A 105 -4.29 23.37 -11.79
CA SER A 105 -4.34 23.63 -10.35
C SER A 105 -4.86 22.42 -9.59
N VAL A 106 -4.36 22.21 -8.38
CA VAL A 106 -4.82 21.13 -7.50
C VAL A 106 -5.17 21.73 -6.14
N SER A 107 -6.41 21.52 -5.71
CA SER A 107 -6.93 22.05 -4.45
C SER A 107 -7.55 20.94 -3.60
N GLY A 108 -7.46 21.06 -2.27
CA GLY A 108 -8.02 20.08 -1.35
C GLY A 108 -7.71 20.43 0.10
N ARG A 109 -8.21 19.59 1.01
CA ARG A 109 -8.02 19.79 2.46
C ARG A 109 -6.77 19.09 3.00
N LYS A 110 -6.50 17.87 2.54
CA LYS A 110 -5.42 17.04 3.07
C LYS A 110 -4.91 16.09 1.99
N ASP A 111 -3.62 15.77 2.07
CA ASP A 111 -2.92 14.89 1.13
C ASP A 111 -3.12 15.38 -0.32
N VAL A 112 -2.68 16.63 -0.56
CA VAL A 112 -2.79 17.33 -1.84
C VAL A 112 -1.42 17.38 -2.50
N GLY A 113 -1.33 16.87 -3.73
CA GLY A 113 -0.08 16.81 -4.48
C GLY A 113 -0.23 17.21 -5.94
N GLY A 114 0.75 17.92 -6.49
CA GLY A 114 0.74 18.33 -7.89
C GLY A 114 0.68 17.16 -8.87
N ILE A 115 1.20 15.98 -8.51
CA ILE A 115 1.12 14.75 -9.29
C ILE A 115 0.26 13.71 -8.57
N VAL A 116 0.60 13.34 -7.33
CA VAL A 116 -0.13 12.35 -6.54
C VAL A 116 -0.47 12.93 -5.18
N GLY A 117 -1.73 12.79 -4.75
CA GLY A 117 -2.16 13.22 -3.42
C GLY A 117 -1.55 12.35 -2.33
N GLN A 118 -1.77 11.05 -2.41
CA GLN A 118 -1.18 10.07 -1.50
C GLN A 118 -0.46 8.98 -2.28
N LEU A 119 0.84 8.87 -2.07
CA LEU A 119 1.65 7.79 -2.63
C LEU A 119 1.91 6.74 -1.54
N GLU A 120 1.34 5.58 -1.75
CA GLU A 120 1.60 4.38 -0.96
C GLU A 120 2.34 3.40 -1.88
N PRO A 121 3.69 3.47 -1.94
CA PRO A 121 4.40 2.50 -2.76
C PRO A 121 4.03 1.11 -2.23
N GLU A 122 3.50 0.27 -3.10
CA GLU A 122 3.43 -1.15 -2.84
C GLU A 122 4.88 -1.60 -2.71
N VAL A 123 5.38 -1.58 -1.50
CA VAL A 123 6.59 -2.32 -1.18
C VAL A 123 6.17 -3.78 -1.29
N LEU A 124 6.21 -4.30 -2.52
CA LEU A 124 6.45 -5.71 -2.70
C LEU A 124 7.80 -5.94 -2.04
N GLN A 125 7.80 -6.18 -0.74
CA GLN A 125 8.83 -7.00 -0.15
C GLN A 125 8.62 -8.37 -0.80
N THR A 126 9.08 -8.50 -2.04
CA THR A 126 9.57 -9.77 -2.50
C THR A 126 10.79 -10.06 -1.63
N PHE A 127 10.56 -10.46 -0.40
CA PHE A 127 11.37 -11.53 0.13
C PHE A 127 11.14 -12.63 -0.90
N SER A 128 12.10 -12.78 -1.79
CA SER A 128 12.01 -13.86 -2.75
C SER A 128 11.78 -15.10 -1.90
N GLU A 129 10.75 -15.89 -2.23
CA GLU A 129 10.58 -17.23 -1.63
C GLU A 129 11.93 -17.92 -1.54
N ASP A 130 12.79 -17.67 -2.52
CA ASP A 130 14.19 -18.05 -2.64
C ASP A 130 15.09 -17.56 -1.48
N PHE A 131 14.83 -16.39 -0.86
CA PHE A 131 15.63 -15.94 0.30
C PHE A 131 15.21 -16.64 1.59
N LEU A 132 13.90 -16.79 1.83
CA LEU A 132 13.39 -17.49 2.99
C LEU A 132 13.68 -19.00 2.91
N ASP A 133 13.54 -19.59 1.72
CA ASP A 133 13.92 -20.98 1.47
C ASP A 133 15.43 -21.21 1.70
N LYS A 134 16.27 -20.29 1.24
CA LYS A 134 17.71 -20.34 1.51
C LYS A 134 18.03 -20.16 3.00
N LEU A 135 17.33 -19.27 3.68
CA LEU A 135 17.52 -19.08 5.13
C LEU A 135 17.12 -20.35 5.89
N LEU A 136 15.97 -20.91 5.58
CA LEU A 136 15.51 -22.18 6.19
C LEU A 136 16.48 -23.32 5.92
N ALA A 137 16.97 -23.48 4.69
CA ALA A 137 17.96 -24.49 4.34
C ALA A 137 19.31 -24.31 5.07
N GLN A 138 19.72 -23.06 5.31
CA GLN A 138 20.93 -22.77 6.12
C GLN A 138 20.70 -23.07 7.60
N LEU A 139 19.52 -22.80 8.14
CA LEU A 139 19.17 -23.16 9.51
C LEU A 139 19.10 -24.68 9.70
N ASP A 140 18.58 -25.42 8.72
CA ASP A 140 18.60 -26.90 8.72
C ASP A 140 20.04 -27.44 8.71
N THR A 141 20.89 -26.85 7.87
CA THR A 141 22.31 -27.23 7.81
C THR A 141 23.03 -26.95 9.14
N LEU A 142 22.74 -25.80 9.76
CA LEU A 142 23.30 -25.45 11.05
C LEU A 142 22.84 -26.41 12.15
N GLN A 143 21.57 -26.75 12.17
CA GLN A 143 20.99 -27.72 13.10
C GLN A 143 21.67 -29.11 12.94
N ASP A 144 21.83 -29.62 11.71
CA ASP A 144 22.50 -30.89 11.43
C ASP A 144 23.97 -30.90 11.93
N ILE A 145 24.70 -29.79 11.68
CA ILE A 145 26.08 -29.65 12.18
C ILE A 145 26.11 -29.67 13.70
N MET A 146 25.20 -28.99 14.37
CA MET A 146 25.12 -28.95 15.83
C MET A 146 24.77 -30.31 16.41
N ASP A 147 23.79 -31.01 15.86
CA ASP A 147 23.41 -32.36 16.30
C ASP A 147 24.54 -33.36 16.09
N ARG A 148 25.26 -33.30 14.99
CA ARG A 148 26.44 -34.12 14.73
C ARG A 148 27.59 -33.81 15.69
N THR A 149 27.79 -32.53 15.99
CA THR A 149 28.84 -32.11 16.94
C THR A 149 28.50 -32.57 18.36
N ALA A 150 27.25 -32.44 18.79
CA ALA A 150 26.76 -32.92 20.07
C ALA A 150 26.90 -34.44 20.21
N ASN A 151 26.60 -35.20 19.16
CA ASN A 151 26.73 -36.66 19.15
C ASN A 151 28.18 -37.17 19.10
N HIS A 152 29.13 -36.35 18.65
CA HIS A 152 30.57 -36.72 18.65
C HIS A 152 31.30 -36.32 19.92
N ALA A 153 30.62 -35.70 20.87
CA ALA A 153 31.22 -35.05 22.01
C ALA A 153 31.24 -35.95 23.28
N ASP A 154 31.61 -37.21 23.16
CA ASP A 154 31.84 -38.09 24.32
C ASP A 154 32.94 -37.63 25.31
N SER A 155 33.57 -36.46 25.03
CA SER A 155 34.66 -35.90 25.84
C SER A 155 34.52 -34.42 26.18
N ILE A 156 33.38 -33.82 25.95
CA ILE A 156 33.15 -32.39 26.22
C ILE A 156 32.60 -32.24 27.64
N SER A 157 33.10 -31.23 28.39
CA SER A 157 32.61 -30.95 29.74
C SER A 157 31.12 -30.67 29.76
N ASP A 158 30.43 -31.04 30.84
CA ASP A 158 28.98 -30.84 31.03
C ASP A 158 28.53 -29.39 30.72
N SER A 159 29.40 -28.42 30.96
CA SER A 159 29.14 -27.00 30.68
C SER A 159 29.04 -26.71 29.17
N VAL A 160 29.89 -27.33 28.35
CA VAL A 160 29.87 -27.18 26.89
C VAL A 160 28.64 -27.91 26.31
N HIS A 161 28.32 -29.06 26.87
CA HIS A 161 27.13 -29.79 26.48
C HIS A 161 25.84 -29.01 26.75
N ALA A 162 25.73 -28.35 27.90
CA ALA A 162 24.61 -27.50 28.24
C ALA A 162 24.50 -26.28 27.33
N GLN A 163 25.61 -25.62 26.98
CA GLN A 163 25.64 -24.49 26.04
C GLN A 163 25.25 -24.91 24.62
N MET A 164 25.70 -26.09 24.19
CA MET A 164 25.35 -26.65 22.88
C MET A 164 23.87 -26.97 22.79
N SER A 165 23.29 -27.55 23.86
CA SER A 165 21.84 -27.81 23.94
C SER A 165 21.02 -26.52 23.91
N ASP A 166 21.44 -25.48 24.62
CA ASP A 166 20.79 -24.15 24.61
C ASP A 166 20.84 -23.52 23.21
N LEU A 167 22.00 -23.61 22.53
CA LEU A 167 22.16 -23.08 21.19
C LEU A 167 21.30 -23.85 20.18
N THR A 168 21.22 -25.17 20.28
CA THR A 168 20.35 -26.00 19.46
C THR A 168 18.87 -25.63 19.64
N GLY A 169 18.44 -25.36 20.87
CA GLY A 169 17.12 -24.83 21.19
C GLY A 169 16.84 -23.52 20.49
N LYS A 170 17.74 -22.54 20.60
CA LYS A 170 17.61 -21.22 19.98
C LYS A 170 17.57 -21.28 18.45
N VAL A 171 18.35 -22.16 17.82
CA VAL A 171 18.30 -22.36 16.35
C VAL A 171 16.95 -22.93 15.94
N ARG A 172 16.40 -23.89 16.70
CA ARG A 172 15.07 -24.43 16.45
C ARG A 172 13.98 -23.38 16.58
N ASP A 173 14.01 -22.59 17.65
CA ASP A 173 13.05 -21.49 17.86
C ASP A 173 13.13 -20.45 16.72
N THR A 174 14.33 -20.13 16.26
CA THR A 174 14.54 -19.19 15.14
C THR A 174 13.97 -19.76 13.84
N LYS A 175 14.12 -21.06 13.61
CA LYS A 175 13.54 -21.73 12.44
C LYS A 175 12.00 -21.73 12.48
N ASP A 176 11.42 -21.98 13.64
CA ASP A 176 9.97 -21.97 13.82
C ASP A 176 9.40 -20.56 13.58
N ILE A 177 10.06 -19.51 14.12
CA ILE A 177 9.69 -18.12 13.86
C ILE A 177 9.83 -17.76 12.36
N ALA A 178 10.90 -18.21 11.70
CA ALA A 178 11.09 -17.96 10.27
C ALA A 178 10.00 -18.64 9.43
N LYS A 179 9.56 -19.84 9.82
CA LYS A 179 8.46 -20.54 9.17
C LYS A 179 7.12 -19.84 9.40
N GLU A 180 6.80 -19.45 10.62
CA GLU A 180 5.59 -18.68 10.94
C GLU A 180 5.54 -17.37 10.15
N LEU A 181 6.68 -16.69 9.99
CA LEU A 181 6.78 -15.47 9.18
C LEU A 181 6.51 -15.77 7.70
N THR A 182 7.05 -16.88 7.17
CA THR A 182 6.82 -17.30 5.78
C THR A 182 5.34 -17.62 5.54
N ASP A 183 4.72 -18.37 6.46
CA ASP A 183 3.32 -18.72 6.40
C ASP A 183 2.42 -17.47 6.47
N ALA A 184 2.70 -16.55 7.41
CA ALA A 184 1.98 -15.29 7.56
C ALA A 184 2.12 -14.38 6.33
N MET A 185 3.30 -14.33 5.71
CA MET A 185 3.53 -13.56 4.48
C MET A 185 2.81 -14.17 3.28
N THR A 186 2.78 -15.50 3.20
CA THR A 186 2.04 -16.23 2.16
C THR A 186 0.53 -16.00 2.30
N ASP A 187 0.01 -16.06 3.53
CA ASP A 187 -1.40 -15.79 3.82
C ASP A 187 -1.76 -14.34 3.51
N TRP A 188 -0.88 -13.38 3.86
CA TRP A 188 -1.08 -11.97 3.53
C TRP A 188 -1.07 -11.73 2.01
N ALA A 189 -0.14 -12.35 1.28
CA ALA A 189 -0.05 -12.25 -0.17
C ALA A 189 -1.29 -12.85 -0.86
N ASN A 190 -1.84 -13.93 -0.32
CA ASN A 190 -3.02 -14.61 -0.87
C ASN A 190 -4.34 -13.98 -0.41
N GLY A 191 -4.41 -13.40 0.80
CA GLY A 191 -5.61 -12.78 1.37
C GLY A 191 -5.77 -11.29 1.07
N GLY A 192 -4.76 -10.62 0.55
CA GLY A 192 -4.79 -9.19 0.22
C GLY A 192 -5.36 -8.84 -1.16
N ILE A 193 -6.00 -9.79 -1.84
CA ILE A 193 -6.54 -9.64 -3.20
C ILE A 193 -8.09 -9.62 -3.24
N ASP A 194 -8.77 -9.61 -2.08
CA ASP A 194 -10.23 -9.47 -2.02
C ASP A 194 -10.67 -8.01 -1.81
#